data_6e1ee124edac5f0f9c5496a4411df891
#
_entry.id   6e1ee124edac5f0f9c5496a4411df891
#
_cell.length_a   1.000
_cell.length_b   1.000
_cell.length_c   1.000
_cell.angle_alpha   90.00
_cell.angle_beta   90.00
_cell.angle_gamma   90.00
#
_symmetry.space_group_name_H-M   'P 1'
#
loop_
_entity.id
_entity.type
_entity.pdbx_description
1 polymer ?
#
loop_
_entity_poly.entity_id
_entity_poly.type
_entity_poly.pdbx_seq_one_letter_code
_entity_poly.pdbx_strand_id
1 'polypeptide(L)'
;MLLCDEATSALDPTTTRSILTLLKDINKRLGITIVVITHEMSVVEEICSHVAIIDKSHIAEQGSVEEIFTNPKTAIARRMIFPDGENLTGHVGKNCCRIVFDGSSSYDPVIARMILECKALVNIMYADMKNIDGIARGQMVIQLPEDSTTASKVLNYLRSNGLTVEEVPDYVG
;
A
#
# COMPACT_ATOMS: atom_id res chain seq x y z
N MET A 1 8.51 20.82 -19.71
CA MET A 1 8.08 20.50 -18.34
C MET A 1 6.75 21.20 -18.08
N LEU A 2 5.81 20.51 -17.47
CA LEU A 2 4.52 21.04 -17.03
C LEU A 2 4.44 20.89 -15.51
N LEU A 3 4.04 21.94 -14.81
CA LEU A 3 3.81 21.95 -13.38
C LEU A 3 2.31 22.10 -13.11
N CYS A 4 1.74 21.17 -12.37
CA CYS A 4 0.34 21.14 -11.96
C CYS A 4 0.27 21.24 -10.43
N ASP A 5 -0.26 22.35 -9.93
CA ASP A 5 -0.42 22.58 -8.49
C ASP A 5 -1.90 22.43 -8.16
N GLU A 6 -2.24 21.40 -7.35
CA GLU A 6 -3.59 21.02 -6.94
C GLU A 6 -4.65 21.06 -8.06
N ALA A 7 -4.26 20.66 -9.27
CA ALA A 7 -5.10 20.81 -10.48
C ALA A 7 -6.42 20.05 -10.44
N THR A 8 -6.62 19.14 -9.49
CA THR A 8 -7.80 18.27 -9.36
C THR A 8 -8.60 18.50 -8.08
N SER A 9 -8.10 19.28 -7.13
CA SER A 9 -8.67 19.41 -5.77
C SER A 9 -10.10 19.96 -5.69
N ALA A 10 -10.54 20.69 -6.73
CA ALA A 10 -11.91 21.27 -6.80
C ALA A 10 -12.83 20.60 -7.84
N LEU A 11 -12.41 19.44 -8.37
CA LEU A 11 -13.13 18.74 -9.43
C LEU A 11 -13.89 17.53 -8.89
N ASP A 12 -14.99 17.20 -9.58
CA ASP A 12 -15.67 15.93 -9.34
C ASP A 12 -14.83 14.74 -9.82
N PRO A 13 -15.06 13.52 -9.31
CA PRO A 13 -14.23 12.35 -9.64
C PRO A 13 -14.18 12.01 -11.14
N THR A 14 -15.24 12.29 -11.90
CA THR A 14 -15.29 12.00 -13.34
C THR A 14 -14.41 12.97 -14.11
N THR A 15 -14.49 14.25 -13.78
CA THR A 15 -13.66 15.30 -14.36
C THR A 15 -12.19 15.10 -13.98
N THR A 16 -11.90 14.75 -12.73
CA THR A 16 -10.54 14.40 -12.27
C THR A 16 -9.93 13.32 -13.15
N ARG A 17 -10.60 12.18 -13.34
CA ARG A 17 -10.11 11.09 -14.21
C ARG A 17 -9.85 11.53 -15.65
N SER A 18 -10.71 12.39 -16.19
CA SER A 18 -10.55 12.91 -17.55
C SER A 18 -9.28 13.77 -17.68
N ILE A 19 -9.02 14.63 -16.70
CA ILE A 19 -7.79 15.44 -16.62
C ILE A 19 -6.55 14.57 -16.45
N LEU A 20 -6.58 13.58 -15.56
CA LEU A 20 -5.44 12.67 -15.35
C LEU A 20 -5.13 11.87 -16.61
N THR A 21 -6.15 11.41 -17.34
CA THR A 21 -5.97 10.74 -18.64
C THR A 21 -5.35 11.67 -19.65
N LEU A 22 -5.80 12.93 -19.74
CA LEU A 22 -5.24 13.94 -20.63
C LEU A 22 -3.76 14.21 -20.30
N LEU A 23 -3.40 14.33 -19.02
CA LEU A 23 -2.01 14.53 -18.59
C LEU A 23 -1.13 13.35 -19.00
N LYS A 24 -1.60 12.11 -18.81
CA LYS A 24 -0.90 10.90 -19.30
C LYS A 24 -0.67 10.94 -20.82
N ASP A 25 -1.69 11.32 -21.58
CA ASP A 25 -1.60 11.41 -23.03
C ASP A 25 -0.62 12.50 -23.48
N ILE A 26 -0.64 13.66 -22.83
CA ILE A 26 0.32 14.75 -23.09
C ILE A 26 1.75 14.28 -22.78
N ASN A 27 1.98 13.65 -21.63
CA ASN A 27 3.29 13.12 -21.27
C ASN A 27 3.81 12.14 -22.34
N LYS A 28 2.96 11.18 -22.74
CA LYS A 28 3.34 10.17 -23.75
C LYS A 28 3.59 10.77 -25.14
N ARG A 29 2.74 11.70 -25.60
CA ARG A 29 2.83 12.26 -26.96
C ARG A 29 3.96 13.27 -27.11
N LEU A 30 4.18 14.09 -26.09
CA LEU A 30 5.15 15.18 -26.15
C LEU A 30 6.48 14.85 -25.49
N GLY A 31 6.58 13.73 -24.74
CA GLY A 31 7.79 13.34 -24.02
C GLY A 31 8.21 14.36 -22.95
N ILE A 32 7.26 15.14 -22.41
CA ILE A 32 7.56 16.17 -21.41
C ILE A 32 7.43 15.62 -19.99
N THR A 33 8.26 16.10 -19.09
CA THR A 33 8.11 15.84 -17.67
C THR A 33 6.91 16.60 -17.11
N ILE A 34 6.05 15.92 -16.39
CA ILE A 34 4.93 16.52 -15.65
C ILE A 34 5.21 16.38 -14.16
N VAL A 35 5.15 17.48 -13.43
CA VAL A 35 5.25 17.52 -11.97
C VAL A 35 3.89 17.88 -11.43
N VAL A 36 3.34 17.02 -10.56
CA VAL A 36 2.05 17.21 -9.93
C VAL A 36 2.26 17.43 -8.43
N ILE A 37 1.73 18.53 -7.90
CA ILE A 37 1.66 18.80 -6.47
C ILE A 37 0.24 18.49 -6.02
N THR A 38 0.10 17.56 -5.09
CA THR A 38 -1.21 17.13 -4.60
C THR A 38 -1.07 16.48 -3.20
N HIS A 39 -2.12 16.52 -2.44
CA HIS A 39 -2.26 15.74 -1.20
C HIS A 39 -3.12 14.48 -1.41
N GLU A 40 -3.64 14.26 -2.64
CA GLU A 40 -4.45 13.11 -3.00
C GLU A 40 -3.58 11.94 -3.46
N MET A 41 -3.39 10.93 -2.60
CA MET A 41 -2.57 9.76 -2.93
C MET A 41 -3.11 8.96 -4.11
N SER A 42 -4.43 8.97 -4.32
CA SER A 42 -5.07 8.37 -5.50
C SER A 42 -4.59 8.96 -6.83
N VAL A 43 -4.37 10.28 -6.86
CA VAL A 43 -3.82 10.97 -8.03
C VAL A 43 -2.37 10.54 -8.28
N VAL A 44 -1.56 10.48 -7.21
CA VAL A 44 -0.16 10.02 -7.29
C VAL A 44 -0.09 8.59 -7.84
N GLU A 45 -0.91 7.71 -7.28
CA GLU A 45 -0.99 6.30 -7.68
C GLU A 45 -1.42 6.12 -9.14
N GLU A 46 -2.35 6.96 -9.61
CA GLU A 46 -2.91 6.83 -10.95
C GLU A 46 -1.95 7.29 -12.05
N ILE A 47 -1.21 8.39 -11.87
CA ILE A 47 -0.46 9.00 -13.00
C ILE A 47 1.05 9.17 -12.77
N CYS A 48 1.55 9.07 -11.54
CA CYS A 48 2.95 9.31 -11.26
C CYS A 48 3.78 8.03 -11.34
N SER A 49 5.01 8.13 -11.80
CA SER A 49 6.01 7.06 -11.71
C SER A 49 6.92 7.20 -10.49
N HIS A 50 7.11 8.44 -10.03
CA HIS A 50 7.94 8.78 -8.87
C HIS A 50 7.20 9.75 -7.97
N VAL A 51 7.50 9.69 -6.69
CA VAL A 51 6.91 10.56 -5.68
C VAL A 51 7.98 11.07 -4.71
N ALA A 52 7.82 12.31 -4.27
CA ALA A 52 8.56 12.89 -3.16
C ALA A 52 7.55 13.39 -2.12
N ILE A 53 7.62 12.85 -0.91
CA ILE A 53 6.78 13.23 0.23
C ILE A 53 7.49 14.33 0.99
N ILE A 54 6.81 15.46 1.18
CA ILE A 54 7.33 16.63 1.87
C ILE A 54 6.68 16.73 3.25
N ASP A 55 7.51 16.84 4.28
CA ASP A 55 7.09 17.16 5.64
C ASP A 55 7.96 18.30 6.20
N LYS A 56 7.32 19.30 6.81
CA LYS A 56 8.01 20.45 7.42
C LYS A 56 9.05 21.09 6.49
N SER A 57 8.69 21.29 5.23
CA SER A 57 9.52 21.87 4.17
C SER A 57 10.79 21.05 3.80
N HIS A 58 10.84 19.78 4.17
CA HIS A 58 11.92 18.86 3.80
C HIS A 58 11.35 17.64 3.09
N ILE A 59 12.14 17.03 2.21
CA ILE A 59 11.80 15.74 1.62
C ILE A 59 11.96 14.68 2.70
N ALA A 60 10.82 14.12 3.16
CA ALA A 60 10.80 13.05 4.15
C ALA A 60 11.12 11.70 3.51
N GLU A 61 10.60 11.47 2.31
CA GLU A 61 10.82 10.24 1.55
C GLU A 61 10.63 10.48 0.06
N GLN A 62 11.40 9.77 -0.78
CA GLN A 62 11.25 9.83 -2.25
C GLN A 62 11.64 8.50 -2.87
N GLY A 63 11.01 8.17 -3.99
CA GLY A 63 11.28 6.94 -4.73
C GLY A 63 10.26 6.70 -5.84
N SER A 64 10.26 5.50 -6.40
CA SER A 64 9.19 5.09 -7.29
C SER A 64 7.87 4.98 -6.53
N VAL A 65 6.75 5.23 -7.20
CA VAL A 65 5.41 5.04 -6.61
C VAL A 65 5.27 3.61 -6.11
N GLU A 66 5.76 2.65 -6.89
CA GLU A 66 5.76 1.23 -6.51
C GLU A 66 6.44 0.98 -5.16
N GLU A 67 7.67 1.47 -4.96
CA GLU A 67 8.43 1.26 -3.72
C GLU A 67 7.77 1.94 -2.52
N ILE A 68 7.39 3.22 -2.69
CA ILE A 68 6.84 4.03 -1.60
C ILE A 68 5.46 3.52 -1.18
N PHE A 69 4.62 3.10 -2.14
CA PHE A 69 3.27 2.60 -1.83
C PHE A 69 3.28 1.16 -1.29
N THR A 70 4.29 0.37 -1.64
CA THR A 70 4.41 -1.01 -1.12
C THR A 70 5.07 -1.04 0.25
N ASN A 71 6.15 -0.26 0.46
CA ASN A 71 6.93 -0.30 1.69
C ASN A 71 7.41 1.10 2.12
N PRO A 72 6.51 1.98 2.56
CA PRO A 72 6.85 3.30 3.06
C PRO A 72 7.71 3.19 4.34
N LYS A 73 8.85 3.88 4.34
CA LYS A 73 9.85 3.81 5.43
C LYS A 73 9.55 4.79 6.55
N THR A 74 9.03 5.97 6.20
CA THR A 74 8.77 7.04 7.17
C THR A 74 7.35 6.97 7.73
N ALA A 75 7.14 7.45 8.96
CA ALA A 75 5.83 7.51 9.59
C ALA A 75 4.85 8.40 8.79
N ILE A 76 5.36 9.51 8.23
CA ILE A 76 4.51 10.41 7.42
C ILE A 76 4.06 9.73 6.14
N ALA A 77 4.94 8.99 5.45
CA ALA A 77 4.58 8.25 4.25
C ALA A 77 3.51 7.18 4.56
N ARG A 78 3.70 6.42 5.64
CA ARG A 78 2.71 5.42 6.07
C ARG A 78 1.35 6.03 6.33
N ARG A 79 1.30 7.17 7.02
CA ARG A 79 0.05 7.88 7.34
C ARG A 79 -0.64 8.41 6.09
N MET A 80 0.11 8.91 5.11
CA MET A 80 -0.46 9.44 3.87
C MET A 80 -0.99 8.33 2.96
N ILE A 81 -0.27 7.22 2.86
CA ILE A 81 -0.60 6.12 1.96
C ILE A 81 -1.65 5.19 2.58
N PHE A 82 -1.57 4.97 3.88
CA PHE A 82 -2.46 4.10 4.65
C PHE A 82 -3.12 4.85 5.81
N PRO A 83 -3.99 5.83 5.52
CA PRO A 83 -4.60 6.68 6.55
C PRO A 83 -5.39 5.88 7.61
N ASP A 84 -6.00 4.78 7.20
CA ASP A 84 -6.74 3.89 8.09
C ASP A 84 -5.84 2.87 8.80
N GLY A 85 -4.63 2.66 8.32
CA GLY A 85 -3.68 1.70 8.87
C GLY A 85 -3.15 2.08 10.27
N GLU A 86 -3.10 3.37 10.59
CA GLU A 86 -2.75 3.84 11.95
C GLU A 86 -3.94 3.78 12.92
N ASN A 87 -5.17 3.84 12.41
CA ASN A 87 -6.39 3.73 13.23
C ASN A 87 -6.68 2.30 13.71
N LEU A 88 -5.90 1.32 13.27
CA LEU A 88 -5.96 -0.05 13.78
C LEU A 88 -5.48 -0.16 15.24
N THR A 89 -4.88 0.90 15.78
CA THR A 89 -4.34 0.95 17.15
C THR A 89 -5.38 0.71 18.25
N GLY A 90 -6.67 0.89 17.96
CA GLY A 90 -7.74 0.70 18.95
C GLY A 90 -8.40 -0.68 18.95
N HIS A 91 -8.18 -1.53 17.94
CA HIS A 91 -8.95 -2.75 17.73
C HIS A 91 -8.13 -3.97 17.29
N VAL A 92 -6.82 -3.85 17.10
CA VAL A 92 -5.98 -4.99 16.70
C VAL A 92 -5.72 -5.86 17.91
N GLY A 93 -6.23 -7.07 17.88
CA GLY A 93 -6.02 -8.08 18.92
C GLY A 93 -4.53 -8.42 19.08
N LYS A 94 -4.22 -9.09 20.17
CA LYS A 94 -2.89 -9.66 20.40
C LYS A 94 -2.53 -10.64 19.27
N ASN A 95 -1.24 -10.77 19.01
CA ASN A 95 -0.70 -11.76 18.08
C ASN A 95 -1.11 -11.53 16.61
N CYS A 96 -0.79 -10.36 16.08
CA CYS A 96 -1.05 -10.03 14.68
C CYS A 96 0.24 -10.02 13.84
N CYS A 97 0.11 -10.26 12.54
CA CYS A 97 1.16 -10.01 11.58
C CYS A 97 0.65 -9.24 10.38
N ARG A 98 1.50 -8.37 9.86
CA ARG A 98 1.30 -7.61 8.64
C ARG A 98 1.96 -8.36 7.49
N ILE A 99 1.22 -8.54 6.41
CA ILE A 99 1.66 -9.18 5.17
C ILE A 99 1.68 -8.11 4.10
N VAL A 100 2.81 -7.98 3.38
CA VAL A 100 2.94 -7.06 2.26
C VAL A 100 2.88 -7.84 0.96
N PHE A 101 2.01 -7.42 0.05
CA PHE A 101 1.86 -7.93 -1.30
C PHE A 101 2.53 -6.96 -2.27
N ASP A 102 3.67 -7.34 -2.83
CA ASP A 102 4.47 -6.54 -3.77
C ASP A 102 4.09 -6.76 -5.24
N GLY A 103 3.12 -7.62 -5.48
CA GLY A 103 2.66 -8.00 -6.80
C GLY A 103 3.20 -9.33 -7.33
N SER A 104 4.24 -9.87 -6.75
CA SER A 104 4.81 -11.16 -7.16
C SER A 104 3.84 -12.33 -6.98
N SER A 105 2.94 -12.23 -6.01
CA SER A 105 1.92 -13.23 -5.65
C SER A 105 0.48 -12.82 -6.00
N SER A 106 0.30 -11.79 -6.83
CA SER A 106 -1.02 -11.17 -7.08
C SER A 106 -2.09 -12.12 -7.61
N TYR A 107 -1.70 -13.18 -8.30
CA TYR A 107 -2.61 -14.17 -8.88
C TYR A 107 -2.67 -15.49 -8.11
N ASP A 108 -1.89 -15.62 -7.04
CA ASP A 108 -1.86 -16.82 -6.21
C ASP A 108 -2.81 -16.68 -5.02
N PRO A 109 -3.65 -17.69 -4.74
CA PRO A 109 -4.53 -17.67 -3.56
C PRO A 109 -3.73 -18.04 -2.30
N VAL A 110 -2.67 -17.25 -1.98
CA VAL A 110 -1.69 -17.57 -0.93
C VAL A 110 -2.36 -17.73 0.43
N ILE A 111 -3.27 -16.82 0.77
CA ILE A 111 -3.98 -16.85 2.06
C ILE A 111 -4.87 -18.10 2.16
N ALA A 112 -5.60 -18.44 1.10
CA ALA A 112 -6.45 -19.63 1.10
C ALA A 112 -5.61 -20.92 1.22
N ARG A 113 -4.50 -21.02 0.48
CA ARG A 113 -3.57 -22.15 0.60
C ARG A 113 -2.95 -22.23 1.97
N MET A 114 -2.52 -21.12 2.54
CA MET A 114 -1.99 -21.05 3.90
C MET A 114 -2.97 -21.62 4.91
N ILE A 115 -4.26 -21.23 4.85
CA ILE A 115 -5.30 -21.74 5.75
C ILE A 115 -5.45 -23.26 5.60
N LEU A 116 -5.46 -23.77 4.38
CA LEU A 116 -5.63 -25.21 4.12
C LEU A 116 -4.41 -26.02 4.55
N GLU A 117 -3.20 -25.58 4.21
CA GLU A 117 -1.96 -26.33 4.49
C GLU A 117 -1.54 -26.24 5.96
N CYS A 118 -1.66 -25.07 6.56
CA CYS A 118 -1.36 -24.90 7.99
C CYS A 118 -2.50 -25.41 8.90
N LYS A 119 -3.70 -25.63 8.33
CA LYS A 119 -4.94 -25.94 9.07
C LYS A 119 -5.21 -24.90 10.16
N ALA A 120 -4.95 -23.65 9.84
CA ALA A 120 -5.01 -22.53 10.73
C ALA A 120 -6.12 -21.56 10.30
N LEU A 121 -7.08 -21.30 11.17
CA LEU A 121 -8.05 -20.23 10.97
C LEU A 121 -7.42 -18.92 11.40
N VAL A 122 -7.60 -17.89 10.61
CA VAL A 122 -7.10 -16.51 10.87
C VAL A 122 -8.23 -15.51 10.69
N ASN A 123 -8.22 -14.44 11.48
CA ASN A 123 -9.06 -13.28 11.25
C ASN A 123 -8.29 -12.28 10.39
N ILE A 124 -8.95 -11.70 9.38
CA ILE A 124 -8.43 -10.55 8.65
C ILE A 124 -8.87 -9.30 9.41
N MET A 125 -7.90 -8.62 10.00
CA MET A 125 -8.14 -7.42 10.81
C MET A 125 -8.16 -6.16 9.94
N TYR A 126 -7.35 -6.17 8.87
CA TYR A 126 -7.26 -5.09 7.90
C TYR A 126 -6.79 -5.63 6.55
N ALA A 127 -7.27 -5.05 5.47
CA ALA A 127 -6.74 -5.29 4.14
C ALA A 127 -6.93 -4.02 3.27
N ASP A 128 -5.86 -3.57 2.70
CA ASP A 128 -5.85 -2.51 1.68
C ASP A 128 -5.07 -3.00 0.48
N MET A 129 -5.79 -3.26 -0.61
CA MET A 129 -5.23 -3.77 -1.85
C MET A 129 -5.53 -2.79 -2.97
N LYS A 130 -4.50 -2.38 -3.68
CA LYS A 130 -4.57 -1.43 -4.78
C LYS A 130 -4.11 -2.08 -6.07
N ASN A 131 -4.66 -1.61 -7.18
CA ASN A 131 -4.21 -2.02 -8.50
C ASN A 131 -3.28 -0.94 -9.05
N ILE A 132 -1.99 -1.22 -9.07
CA ILE A 132 -0.96 -0.34 -9.61
C ILE A 132 -0.45 -0.98 -10.91
N ASP A 133 -0.69 -0.32 -12.03
CA ASP A 133 -0.31 -0.79 -13.38
C ASP A 133 -0.79 -2.21 -13.72
N GLY A 134 -2.00 -2.58 -13.27
CA GLY A 134 -2.59 -3.91 -13.51
C GLY A 134 -2.14 -4.99 -12.51
N ILE A 135 -1.30 -4.64 -11.55
CA ILE A 135 -0.77 -5.56 -10.55
C ILE A 135 -1.38 -5.23 -9.18
N ALA A 136 -1.92 -6.24 -8.50
CA ALA A 136 -2.47 -6.07 -7.15
C ALA A 136 -1.33 -5.96 -6.13
N ARG A 137 -1.24 -4.82 -5.45
CA ARG A 137 -0.27 -4.52 -4.41
C ARG A 137 -0.98 -4.02 -3.17
N GLY A 138 -0.37 -4.18 -2.01
CA GLY A 138 -0.96 -3.69 -0.78
C GLY A 138 -0.51 -4.42 0.46
N GLN A 139 -1.33 -4.33 1.48
CA GLN A 139 -1.04 -4.97 2.77
C GLN A 139 -2.29 -5.59 3.38
N MET A 140 -2.06 -6.60 4.18
CA MET A 140 -3.09 -7.25 4.98
C MET A 140 -2.56 -7.48 6.39
N VAL A 141 -3.38 -7.24 7.39
CA VAL A 141 -3.09 -7.61 8.78
C VAL A 141 -4.01 -8.75 9.16
N ILE A 142 -3.41 -9.85 9.58
CA ILE A 142 -4.14 -11.01 10.08
C ILE A 142 -3.81 -11.25 11.55
N GLN A 143 -4.81 -11.74 12.30
CA GLN A 143 -4.60 -12.25 13.64
C GLN A 143 -4.17 -13.72 13.54
N LEU A 144 -3.03 -14.03 14.13
CA LEU A 144 -2.47 -15.38 14.17
C LEU A 144 -3.22 -16.25 15.21
N PRO A 145 -3.21 -17.57 15.04
CA PRO A 145 -3.70 -18.49 16.07
C PRO A 145 -3.00 -18.29 17.41
N GLU A 146 -3.70 -18.58 18.52
CA GLU A 146 -3.13 -18.50 19.87
C GLU A 146 -2.03 -19.54 20.11
N ASP A 147 -2.15 -20.72 19.45
CA ASP A 147 -1.12 -21.74 19.52
C ASP A 147 0.13 -21.31 18.78
N SER A 148 1.23 -21.14 19.53
CA SER A 148 2.51 -20.65 19.00
C SER A 148 3.12 -21.53 17.90
N THR A 149 2.85 -22.84 17.95
CA THR A 149 3.32 -23.78 16.93
C THR A 149 2.61 -23.55 15.60
N THR A 150 1.30 -23.38 15.65
CA THR A 150 0.49 -23.08 14.46
C THR A 150 0.78 -21.67 13.94
N ALA A 151 0.93 -20.69 14.82
CA ALA A 151 1.33 -19.33 14.43
C ALA A 151 2.69 -19.34 13.70
N SER A 152 3.68 -20.05 14.22
CA SER A 152 4.99 -20.20 13.59
C SER A 152 4.91 -20.89 12.22
N LYS A 153 4.04 -21.88 12.05
CA LYS A 153 3.80 -22.51 10.74
C LYS A 153 3.23 -21.51 9.73
N VAL A 154 2.26 -20.70 10.14
CA VAL A 154 1.66 -19.67 9.31
C VAL A 154 2.73 -18.66 8.85
N LEU A 155 3.52 -18.12 9.77
CA LEU A 155 4.59 -17.17 9.47
C LEU A 155 5.62 -17.76 8.50
N ASN A 156 6.07 -19.00 8.77
CA ASN A 156 7.03 -19.69 7.90
C ASN A 156 6.46 -19.97 6.51
N TYR A 157 5.19 -20.37 6.42
CA TYR A 157 4.52 -20.59 5.14
C TYR A 157 4.49 -19.31 4.31
N LEU A 158 4.05 -18.21 4.88
CA LEU A 158 3.98 -16.92 4.18
C LEU A 158 5.36 -16.46 3.70
N ARG A 159 6.38 -16.55 4.56
CA ARG A 159 7.76 -16.19 4.21
C ARG A 159 8.36 -17.10 3.12
N SER A 160 8.08 -18.40 3.17
CA SER A 160 8.56 -19.37 2.16
C SER A 160 7.89 -19.19 0.79
N ASN A 161 6.71 -18.56 0.75
CA ASN A 161 6.04 -18.17 -0.49
C ASN A 161 6.41 -16.75 -0.96
N GLY A 162 7.51 -16.19 -0.47
CA GLY A 162 8.09 -14.92 -0.94
C GLY A 162 7.40 -13.67 -0.40
N LEU A 163 6.47 -13.79 0.55
CA LEU A 163 5.80 -12.64 1.12
C LEU A 163 6.65 -11.99 2.23
N THR A 164 6.66 -10.66 2.26
CA THR A 164 7.20 -9.91 3.38
C THR A 164 6.21 -9.95 4.53
N VAL A 165 6.64 -10.48 5.68
CA VAL A 165 5.81 -10.63 6.87
C VAL A 165 6.48 -9.99 8.06
N GLU A 166 5.80 -9.03 8.66
CA GLU A 166 6.22 -8.32 9.87
C GLU A 166 5.27 -8.70 11.03
N GLU A 167 5.85 -9.14 12.14
CA GLU A 167 5.09 -9.33 13.36
C GLU A 167 4.76 -7.95 13.93
N VAL A 168 3.48 -7.71 14.19
CA VAL A 168 3.01 -6.47 14.78
C VAL A 168 2.92 -6.72 16.28
N PRO A 169 3.86 -6.18 17.09
CA PRO A 169 3.76 -6.30 18.53
C PRO A 169 2.46 -5.66 19.00
N ASP A 170 1.95 -6.13 20.13
CA ASP A 170 0.73 -5.63 20.76
C ASP A 170 0.65 -4.10 20.61
N TYR A 171 -0.28 -3.63 19.80
CA TYR A 171 -0.58 -2.22 19.73
C TYR A 171 -1.23 -1.86 21.08
N VAL A 172 -0.41 -1.34 21.96
CA VAL A 172 -0.87 -0.63 23.14
C VAL A 172 -1.19 0.78 22.66
N GLY A 173 -2.48 1.10 22.58
CA GLY A 173 -2.97 2.44 22.28
C GLY A 173 -2.56 3.43 23.38
#